data_3f3095c93aa6da705e8bf6557bdbbf17
#
_entry.id   3f3095c93aa6da705e8bf6557bdbbf17
#
_cell.length_a   1.000
_cell.length_b   1.000
_cell.length_c   1.000
_cell.angle_alpha   90.00
_cell.angle_beta   90.00
_cell.angle_gamma   90.00
#
_symmetry.space_group_name_H-M   'P 1'
#
loop_
_entity.id
_entity.type
_entity.pdbx_description
1 polymer ?
#
loop_
_entity_poly.entity_id
_entity_poly.type
_entity_poly.pdbx_seq_one_letter_code
_entity_poly.pdbx_strand_id
1 'polypeptide(L)'
;MRIHLKYFLYLILATWFASASAGSFDDWFVAIKRDDPQAVGDLLKRGFDPNTVDPSGRQGLFMALQDGSLKVAEVLVASPKTNVEWRSRKDESPLMIAALKGHTALVKKLIARDADVNKTGWAPLHYAATAGNLEIMQILLDENAYIDAESPNKSTPLMVAAQYGSTQAVKLLLEAGADPTLRNELGLSAVEFALRGNRPDAASLISAAIRGKQPKGKW
;
A
#
# COMPACT_ATOMS: atom_id res chain seq x y z
N MET A 1 50.61 7.21 31.55
CA MET A 1 49.98 8.39 30.95
C MET A 1 49.51 8.18 29.47
N ARG A 2 50.16 7.33 28.66
CA ARG A 2 49.78 7.10 27.24
C ARG A 2 48.50 6.27 27.05
N ILE A 3 48.09 5.42 27.99
CA ILE A 3 46.94 4.53 27.87
C ILE A 3 45.61 5.30 28.06
N HIS A 4 45.56 6.24 29.03
CA HIS A 4 44.37 7.04 29.31
C HIS A 4 44.02 8.00 28.18
N LEU A 5 45.00 8.50 27.41
CA LEU A 5 44.77 9.40 26.27
C LEU A 5 44.11 8.68 25.10
N LYS A 6 44.46 7.41 24.85
CA LYS A 6 43.80 6.59 23.80
C LYS A 6 42.33 6.34 24.13
N TYR A 7 42.00 5.94 25.35
CA TYR A 7 40.61 5.72 25.77
C TYR A 7 39.80 7.02 25.77
N PHE A 8 40.39 8.15 26.14
CA PHE A 8 39.75 9.45 26.06
C PHE A 8 39.45 9.88 24.61
N LEU A 9 40.38 9.60 23.68
CA LEU A 9 40.18 9.86 22.24
C LEU A 9 39.10 8.96 21.65
N TYR A 10 39.03 7.68 22.03
CA TYR A 10 37.97 6.77 21.62
C TYR A 10 36.61 7.20 22.17
N LEU A 11 36.54 7.69 23.39
CA LEU A 11 35.31 8.18 24.02
C LEU A 11 34.79 9.44 23.29
N ILE A 12 35.65 10.37 22.95
CA ILE A 12 35.30 11.58 22.18
C ILE A 12 34.84 11.22 20.77
N LEU A 13 35.54 10.32 20.08
CA LEU A 13 35.14 9.84 18.75
C LEU A 13 33.79 9.11 18.82
N ALA A 14 33.56 8.26 19.80
CA ALA A 14 32.31 7.55 19.99
C ALA A 14 31.13 8.51 20.27
N THR A 15 31.31 9.56 21.05
CA THR A 15 30.27 10.56 21.30
C THR A 15 30.00 11.44 20.09
N TRP A 16 31.00 11.76 19.27
CA TRP A 16 30.83 12.50 18.02
C TRP A 16 30.07 11.67 16.96
N PHE A 17 30.38 10.38 16.83
CA PHE A 17 29.64 9.49 15.93
C PHE A 17 28.19 9.30 16.39
N ALA A 18 27.94 9.17 17.68
CA ALA A 18 26.60 9.05 18.23
C ALA A 18 25.76 10.32 18.02
N SER A 19 26.35 11.51 18.21
CA SER A 19 25.65 12.79 17.99
C SER A 19 25.36 13.05 16.51
N ALA A 20 26.27 12.70 15.60
CA ALA A 20 26.07 12.84 14.15
C ALA A 20 25.00 11.87 13.64
N SER A 21 24.89 10.68 14.22
CA SER A 21 23.87 9.69 13.89
C SER A 21 22.48 10.10 14.38
N ALA A 22 22.37 10.65 15.58
CA ALA A 22 21.10 11.14 16.15
C ALA A 22 20.52 12.31 15.32
N GLY A 23 21.36 13.29 14.94
CA GLY A 23 20.92 14.39 14.08
C GLY A 23 20.42 13.92 12.72
N SER A 24 21.12 12.95 12.10
CA SER A 24 20.70 12.41 10.80
C SER A 24 19.38 11.63 10.86
N PHE A 25 19.07 10.99 12.01
CA PHE A 25 17.81 10.28 12.22
C PHE A 25 16.61 11.25 12.26
N ASP A 26 16.72 12.30 13.06
CA ASP A 26 15.66 13.31 13.15
C ASP A 26 15.50 14.08 11.83
N ASP A 27 16.61 14.47 11.20
CA ASP A 27 16.64 15.15 9.91
C ASP A 27 15.92 14.33 8.82
N TRP A 28 16.10 12.99 8.82
CA TRP A 28 15.46 12.08 7.89
C TRP A 28 13.93 12.17 7.95
N PHE A 29 13.35 12.01 9.13
CA PHE A 29 11.89 12.04 9.29
C PHE A 29 11.31 13.45 9.15
N VAL A 30 12.05 14.48 9.51
CA VAL A 30 11.67 15.88 9.26
C VAL A 30 11.63 16.16 7.75
N ALA A 31 12.65 15.73 7.00
CA ALA A 31 12.70 15.89 5.55
C ALA A 31 11.54 15.17 4.85
N ILE A 32 11.21 13.94 5.28
CA ILE A 32 10.05 13.20 4.75
C ILE A 32 8.75 13.97 5.01
N LYS A 33 8.51 14.43 6.24
CA LYS A 33 7.28 15.16 6.60
C LYS A 33 7.13 16.49 5.87
N ARG A 34 8.25 17.12 5.49
CA ARG A 34 8.27 18.40 4.74
C ARG A 34 8.18 18.20 3.23
N ASP A 35 8.15 16.96 2.77
CA ASP A 35 8.28 16.60 1.35
C ASP A 35 9.51 17.23 0.69
N ASP A 36 10.68 17.16 1.39
CA ASP A 36 11.96 17.73 0.92
C ASP A 36 12.82 16.62 0.26
N PRO A 37 12.70 16.47 -1.07
CA PRO A 37 13.43 15.44 -1.82
C PRO A 37 14.95 15.70 -1.85
N GLN A 38 15.38 16.97 -1.73
CA GLN A 38 16.80 17.32 -1.75
C GLN A 38 17.48 16.87 -0.46
N ALA A 39 16.88 17.17 0.70
CA ALA A 39 17.40 16.74 2.00
C ALA A 39 17.45 15.21 2.11
N VAL A 40 16.40 14.50 1.67
CA VAL A 40 16.39 13.04 1.61
C VAL A 40 17.46 12.51 0.68
N GLY A 41 17.60 13.07 -0.53
CA GLY A 41 18.63 12.68 -1.49
C GLY A 41 20.06 12.85 -0.95
N ASP A 42 20.32 13.94 -0.22
CA ASP A 42 21.64 14.21 0.35
C ASP A 42 21.95 13.28 1.54
N LEU A 43 20.93 12.90 2.32
CA LEU A 43 21.07 11.87 3.37
C LEU A 43 21.40 10.49 2.75
N LEU A 44 20.71 10.11 1.68
CA LEU A 44 20.98 8.85 0.95
C LEU A 44 22.42 8.82 0.37
N LYS A 45 22.89 9.92 -0.23
CA LYS A 45 24.26 10.03 -0.74
C LYS A 45 25.31 9.89 0.36
N ARG A 46 25.03 10.37 1.57
CA ARG A 46 25.86 10.19 2.76
C ARG A 46 25.77 8.79 3.37
N GLY A 47 24.97 7.90 2.79
CA GLY A 47 24.86 6.51 3.21
C GLY A 47 23.80 6.25 4.28
N PHE A 48 22.84 7.16 4.51
CA PHE A 48 21.73 6.91 5.40
C PHE A 48 20.87 5.76 4.86
N ASP A 49 20.46 4.84 5.73
CA ASP A 49 19.66 3.69 5.34
C ASP A 49 18.19 4.11 5.08
N PRO A 50 17.68 3.99 3.82
CA PRO A 50 16.29 4.34 3.49
C PRO A 50 15.26 3.47 4.20
N ASN A 51 15.67 2.35 4.78
CA ASN A 51 14.79 1.41 5.48
C ASN A 51 14.67 1.69 6.97
N THR A 52 15.33 2.75 7.44
CA THR A 52 15.20 3.21 8.83
C THR A 52 13.73 3.49 9.15
N VAL A 53 13.28 2.99 10.31
CA VAL A 53 11.90 3.17 10.78
C VAL A 53 11.82 4.24 11.87
N ASP A 54 10.69 4.94 11.92
CA ASP A 54 10.39 5.89 12.99
C ASP A 54 10.10 5.16 14.33
N PRO A 55 9.96 5.88 15.46
CA PRO A 55 9.64 5.27 16.75
C PRO A 55 8.31 4.48 16.76
N SER A 56 7.41 4.73 15.81
CA SER A 56 6.18 3.96 15.61
C SER A 56 6.40 2.71 14.77
N GLY A 57 7.62 2.50 14.26
CA GLY A 57 7.99 1.39 13.40
C GLY A 57 7.60 1.59 11.93
N ARG A 58 7.40 2.82 11.42
CA ARG A 58 7.06 3.09 10.03
C ARG A 58 8.31 3.42 9.22
N GLN A 59 8.47 2.78 8.07
CA GLN A 59 9.54 3.08 7.11
C GLN A 59 9.28 4.40 6.37
N GLY A 60 10.34 5.07 5.92
CA GLY A 60 10.24 6.37 5.25
C GLY A 60 9.38 6.39 4.00
N LEU A 61 9.48 5.38 3.11
CA LEU A 61 8.64 5.28 1.92
C LEU A 61 7.15 5.10 2.28
N PHE A 62 6.85 4.23 3.24
CA PHE A 62 5.48 4.01 3.70
C PHE A 62 4.87 5.31 4.27
N MET A 63 5.65 6.05 5.08
CA MET A 63 5.24 7.35 5.62
C MET A 63 4.98 8.37 4.51
N ALA A 64 5.91 8.50 3.57
CA ALA A 64 5.79 9.44 2.46
C ALA A 64 4.51 9.20 1.64
N LEU A 65 4.19 7.93 1.34
CA LEU A 65 2.95 7.55 0.65
C LEU A 65 1.70 7.84 1.49
N GLN A 66 1.74 7.53 2.79
CA GLN A 66 0.61 7.74 3.70
C GLN A 66 0.30 9.22 3.90
N ASP A 67 1.33 10.03 4.08
CA ASP A 67 1.24 11.45 4.42
C ASP A 67 1.15 12.36 3.16
N GLY A 68 1.36 11.79 1.95
CA GLY A 68 1.29 12.53 0.69
C GLY A 68 2.56 13.30 0.33
N SER A 69 3.70 12.94 0.92
CA SER A 69 5.04 13.49 0.60
C SER A 69 5.56 12.88 -0.71
N LEU A 70 4.92 13.25 -1.82
CA LEU A 70 5.07 12.52 -3.08
C LEU A 70 6.43 12.73 -3.75
N LYS A 71 7.06 13.90 -3.58
CA LYS A 71 8.42 14.17 -4.12
C LYS A 71 9.45 13.29 -3.41
N VAL A 72 9.31 13.14 -2.09
CA VAL A 72 10.15 12.24 -1.30
C VAL A 72 9.88 10.79 -1.65
N ALA A 73 8.60 10.38 -1.80
CA ALA A 73 8.25 9.03 -2.24
C ALA A 73 8.90 8.67 -3.57
N GLU A 74 8.96 9.60 -4.55
CA GLU A 74 9.65 9.44 -5.82
C GLU A 74 11.15 9.15 -5.64
N VAL A 75 11.83 9.91 -4.79
CA VAL A 75 13.26 9.71 -4.47
C VAL A 75 13.48 8.35 -3.82
N LEU A 76 12.61 7.97 -2.89
CA LEU A 76 12.74 6.71 -2.16
C LEU A 76 12.45 5.50 -3.05
N VAL A 77 11.43 5.56 -3.91
CA VAL A 77 11.16 4.49 -4.89
C VAL A 77 12.29 4.36 -5.90
N ALA A 78 12.92 5.46 -6.31
CA ALA A 78 14.05 5.43 -7.23
C ALA A 78 15.35 4.88 -6.60
N SER A 79 15.46 4.89 -5.27
CA SER A 79 16.64 4.37 -4.57
C SER A 79 16.66 2.83 -4.57
N PRO A 80 17.68 2.17 -5.15
CA PRO A 80 17.74 0.70 -5.23
C PRO A 80 17.84 0.02 -3.86
N LYS A 81 18.29 0.76 -2.82
CA LYS A 81 18.41 0.24 -1.46
C LYS A 81 17.08 0.27 -0.68
N THR A 82 16.06 1.00 -1.19
CA THR A 82 14.77 1.07 -0.52
C THR A 82 14.03 -0.27 -0.65
N ASN A 83 13.62 -0.84 0.47
CA ASN A 83 12.77 -2.01 0.50
C ASN A 83 11.33 -1.60 0.17
N VAL A 84 10.88 -1.89 -1.05
CA VAL A 84 9.52 -1.60 -1.52
C VAL A 84 8.49 -2.61 -0.99
N GLU A 85 8.97 -3.73 -0.42
CA GLU A 85 8.17 -4.79 0.20
C GLU A 85 8.11 -4.68 1.73
N TRP A 86 8.50 -3.54 2.29
CA TRP A 86 8.35 -3.32 3.71
C TRP A 86 6.88 -3.49 4.15
N ARG A 87 6.65 -3.96 5.38
CA ARG A 87 5.30 -4.20 5.93
C ARG A 87 5.09 -3.42 7.22
N SER A 88 3.93 -2.77 7.32
CA SER A 88 3.46 -2.14 8.56
C SER A 88 3.07 -3.21 9.60
N ARG A 89 2.81 -2.78 10.85
CA ARG A 89 2.25 -3.68 11.88
C ARG A 89 0.88 -4.25 11.52
N LYS A 90 0.20 -3.67 10.54
CA LYS A 90 -1.07 -4.16 9.97
C LYS A 90 -0.86 -4.98 8.71
N ASP A 91 0.38 -5.33 8.40
CA ASP A 91 0.77 -6.06 7.20
C ASP A 91 0.45 -5.31 5.88
N GLU A 92 0.46 -3.97 5.93
CA GLU A 92 0.25 -3.12 4.75
C GLU A 92 1.58 -2.86 4.04
N SER A 93 1.61 -2.96 2.70
CA SER A 93 2.77 -2.62 1.89
C SER A 93 2.73 -1.18 1.36
N PRO A 94 3.86 -0.61 0.90
CA PRO A 94 3.88 0.65 0.17
C PRO A 94 2.93 0.65 -1.04
N LEU A 95 2.85 -0.45 -1.80
CA LEU A 95 1.94 -0.57 -2.94
C LEU A 95 0.47 -0.47 -2.52
N MET A 96 0.09 -1.09 -1.40
CA MET A 96 -1.27 -0.99 -0.86
C MET A 96 -1.64 0.44 -0.50
N ILE A 97 -0.73 1.18 0.16
CA ILE A 97 -0.97 2.58 0.52
C ILE A 97 -1.03 3.48 -0.72
N ALA A 98 -0.13 3.28 -1.69
CA ALA A 98 -0.16 4.01 -2.95
C ALA A 98 -1.49 3.78 -3.71
N ALA A 99 -2.00 2.55 -3.71
CA ALA A 99 -3.28 2.18 -4.32
C ALA A 99 -4.46 2.85 -3.60
N LEU A 100 -4.49 2.82 -2.25
CA LEU A 100 -5.54 3.45 -1.45
C LEU A 100 -5.59 4.96 -1.64
N LYS A 101 -4.41 5.59 -1.73
CA LYS A 101 -4.28 7.05 -1.84
C LYS A 101 -4.41 7.57 -3.27
N GLY A 102 -4.50 6.70 -4.27
CA GLY A 102 -4.64 7.10 -5.66
C GLY A 102 -3.36 7.60 -6.32
N HIS A 103 -2.19 7.18 -5.84
CA HIS A 103 -0.89 7.62 -6.35
C HIS A 103 -0.47 6.79 -7.58
N THR A 104 -1.19 6.91 -8.69
CA THR A 104 -1.06 6.05 -9.89
C THR A 104 0.39 5.98 -10.40
N ALA A 105 1.11 7.11 -10.47
CA ALA A 105 2.49 7.12 -10.94
C ALA A 105 3.42 6.30 -10.02
N LEU A 106 3.22 6.37 -8.70
CA LEU A 106 4.00 5.61 -7.72
C LEU A 106 3.59 4.13 -7.71
N VAL A 107 2.32 3.80 -7.94
CA VAL A 107 1.88 2.40 -8.15
C VAL A 107 2.67 1.77 -9.31
N LYS A 108 2.71 2.43 -10.48
CA LYS A 108 3.48 1.94 -11.64
C LYS A 108 4.96 1.76 -11.32
N LYS A 109 5.57 2.70 -10.60
CA LYS A 109 6.99 2.62 -10.21
C LYS A 109 7.25 1.52 -9.17
N LEU A 110 6.35 1.31 -8.22
CA LEU A 110 6.47 0.23 -7.24
C LEU A 110 6.38 -1.15 -7.92
N ILE A 111 5.43 -1.32 -8.84
CA ILE A 111 5.31 -2.55 -9.64
C ILE A 111 6.57 -2.78 -10.50
N ALA A 112 7.09 -1.73 -11.14
CA ALA A 112 8.35 -1.81 -11.90
C ALA A 112 9.59 -2.13 -11.02
N ARG A 113 9.44 -2.05 -9.69
CA ARG A 113 10.41 -2.46 -8.67
C ARG A 113 10.05 -3.82 -8.06
N ASP A 114 9.26 -4.64 -8.75
CA ASP A 114 8.81 -5.97 -8.33
C ASP A 114 7.99 -5.97 -7.03
N ALA A 115 7.26 -4.87 -6.72
CA ALA A 115 6.33 -4.88 -5.61
C ALA A 115 5.21 -5.90 -5.84
N ASP A 116 4.95 -6.74 -4.84
CA ASP A 116 4.00 -7.85 -4.92
C ASP A 116 2.55 -7.35 -5.06
N VAL A 117 1.95 -7.62 -6.22
CA VAL A 117 0.54 -7.31 -6.52
C VAL A 117 -0.42 -8.33 -5.92
N ASN A 118 0.08 -9.51 -5.53
CA ASN A 118 -0.70 -10.67 -5.08
C ASN A 118 -0.41 -11.09 -3.63
N LYS A 119 -0.03 -10.13 -2.79
CA LYS A 119 0.19 -10.39 -1.38
C LYS A 119 -0.98 -11.15 -0.74
N THR A 120 -0.67 -12.23 -0.03
CA THR A 120 -1.65 -13.00 0.75
C THR A 120 -2.37 -12.16 1.79
N GLY A 121 -3.65 -12.38 1.99
CA GLY A 121 -4.52 -11.59 2.85
C GLY A 121 -4.97 -10.30 2.16
N TRP A 122 -4.96 -9.17 2.86
CA TRP A 122 -5.26 -7.90 2.20
C TRP A 122 -4.24 -7.63 1.09
N ALA A 123 -4.70 -7.57 -0.16
CA ALA A 123 -3.91 -7.33 -1.35
C ALA A 123 -4.11 -5.90 -1.90
N PRO A 124 -3.20 -5.37 -2.74
CA PRO A 124 -3.33 -4.04 -3.34
C PRO A 124 -4.67 -3.79 -4.04
N LEU A 125 -5.25 -4.82 -4.70
CA LEU A 125 -6.54 -4.69 -5.37
C LEU A 125 -7.70 -4.40 -4.40
N HIS A 126 -7.66 -4.90 -3.17
CA HIS A 126 -8.65 -4.54 -2.14
C HIS A 126 -8.60 -3.04 -1.81
N TYR A 127 -7.38 -2.48 -1.69
CA TYR A 127 -7.15 -1.07 -1.36
C TYR A 127 -7.58 -0.15 -2.50
N ALA A 128 -7.26 -0.49 -3.75
CA ALA A 128 -7.72 0.23 -4.93
C ALA A 128 -9.25 0.17 -5.06
N ALA A 129 -9.85 -1.00 -4.82
CA ALA A 129 -11.29 -1.21 -4.84
C ALA A 129 -12.02 -0.43 -3.75
N THR A 130 -11.45 -0.36 -2.53
CA THR A 130 -11.95 0.46 -1.42
C THR A 130 -11.96 1.95 -1.79
N ALA A 131 -10.90 2.44 -2.42
CA ALA A 131 -10.80 3.82 -2.89
C ALA A 131 -11.67 4.10 -4.12
N GLY A 132 -12.10 3.06 -4.84
CA GLY A 132 -12.84 3.19 -6.10
C GLY A 132 -11.98 3.76 -7.24
N ASN A 133 -10.66 3.61 -7.18
CA ASN A 133 -9.74 4.12 -8.19
C ASN A 133 -9.65 3.15 -9.38
N LEU A 134 -10.41 3.44 -10.43
CA LEU A 134 -10.55 2.56 -11.60
C LEU A 134 -9.22 2.38 -12.36
N GLU A 135 -8.42 3.45 -12.49
CA GLU A 135 -7.13 3.37 -13.20
C GLU A 135 -6.16 2.42 -12.48
N ILE A 136 -6.04 2.54 -11.15
CA ILE A 136 -5.16 1.67 -10.38
C ILE A 136 -5.69 0.24 -10.35
N MET A 137 -7.01 0.05 -10.23
CA MET A 137 -7.62 -1.29 -10.33
C MET A 137 -7.27 -1.95 -11.66
N GLN A 138 -7.40 -1.22 -12.78
CA GLN A 138 -7.05 -1.75 -14.09
C GLN A 138 -5.56 -2.09 -14.18
N ILE A 139 -4.66 -1.21 -13.72
CA ILE A 139 -3.22 -1.49 -13.70
C ILE A 139 -2.92 -2.77 -12.92
N LEU A 140 -3.51 -2.94 -11.73
CA LEU A 140 -3.28 -4.12 -10.92
C LEU A 140 -3.80 -5.40 -11.60
N LEU A 141 -4.96 -5.34 -12.27
CA LEU A 141 -5.51 -6.46 -13.03
C LEU A 141 -4.64 -6.81 -14.25
N ASP A 142 -4.14 -5.79 -14.96
CA ASP A 142 -3.21 -5.97 -16.10
C ASP A 142 -1.90 -6.62 -15.65
N GLU A 143 -1.49 -6.38 -14.41
CA GLU A 143 -0.33 -7.01 -13.74
C GLU A 143 -0.71 -8.31 -13.01
N ASN A 144 -1.80 -8.96 -13.41
CA ASN A 144 -2.27 -10.25 -12.92
C ASN A 144 -2.64 -10.29 -11.42
N ALA A 145 -3.18 -9.19 -10.87
CA ALA A 145 -3.76 -9.23 -9.53
C ALA A 145 -4.91 -10.25 -9.48
N TYR A 146 -4.94 -11.06 -8.44
CA TYR A 146 -6.03 -12.04 -8.25
C TYR A 146 -7.34 -11.30 -7.98
N ILE A 147 -8.28 -11.44 -8.96
CA ILE A 147 -9.53 -10.70 -8.94
C ILE A 147 -10.41 -11.03 -7.74
N ASP A 148 -10.40 -12.27 -7.30
CA ASP A 148 -11.11 -12.78 -6.14
C ASP A 148 -10.16 -13.07 -4.96
N ALA A 149 -9.08 -12.28 -4.82
CA ALA A 149 -8.17 -12.39 -3.69
C ALA A 149 -8.94 -12.38 -2.37
N GLU A 150 -8.58 -13.27 -1.44
CA GLU A 150 -9.22 -13.36 -0.13
C GLU A 150 -8.43 -12.57 0.92
N SER A 151 -9.08 -11.62 1.57
CA SER A 151 -8.56 -11.00 2.80
C SER A 151 -8.60 -12.00 3.97
N PRO A 152 -8.02 -11.71 5.17
CA PRO A 152 -8.03 -12.64 6.29
C PRO A 152 -9.43 -13.14 6.71
N ASN A 153 -10.48 -12.37 6.49
CA ASN A 153 -11.87 -12.76 6.72
C ASN A 153 -12.60 -13.19 5.44
N LYS A 154 -11.83 -13.55 4.40
CA LYS A 154 -12.32 -13.96 3.07
C LYS A 154 -13.16 -12.92 2.33
N SER A 155 -13.04 -11.64 2.68
CA SER A 155 -13.67 -10.60 1.85
C SER A 155 -12.88 -10.40 0.57
N THR A 156 -13.57 -10.30 -0.57
CA THR A 156 -12.97 -10.11 -1.89
C THR A 156 -12.90 -8.62 -2.28
N PRO A 157 -12.09 -8.22 -3.29
CA PRO A 157 -12.10 -6.87 -3.82
C PRO A 157 -13.49 -6.40 -4.25
N LEU A 158 -14.34 -7.28 -4.81
CA LEU A 158 -15.73 -6.96 -5.16
C LEU A 158 -16.57 -6.59 -3.93
N MET A 159 -16.42 -7.31 -2.81
CA MET A 159 -17.12 -7.00 -1.57
C MET A 159 -16.76 -5.62 -1.03
N VAL A 160 -15.46 -5.29 -0.98
CA VAL A 160 -15.02 -3.97 -0.48
C VAL A 160 -15.36 -2.84 -1.44
N ALA A 161 -15.30 -3.07 -2.78
CA ALA A 161 -15.79 -2.13 -3.77
C ALA A 161 -17.27 -1.83 -3.60
N ALA A 162 -18.06 -2.87 -3.32
CA ALA A 162 -19.50 -2.76 -3.11
C ALA A 162 -19.86 -1.92 -1.88
N GLN A 163 -19.08 -2.00 -0.81
CA GLN A 163 -19.33 -1.26 0.43
C GLN A 163 -18.76 0.16 0.41
N TYR A 164 -17.52 0.32 -0.03
CA TYR A 164 -16.73 1.55 0.15
C TYR A 164 -16.37 2.23 -1.17
N GLY A 165 -16.22 1.47 -2.25
CA GLY A 165 -15.80 1.94 -3.56
C GLY A 165 -16.89 2.71 -4.32
N SER A 166 -16.90 2.60 -5.63
CA SER A 166 -17.90 3.21 -6.52
C SER A 166 -18.68 2.13 -7.28
N THR A 167 -19.87 2.47 -7.79
CA THR A 167 -20.63 1.57 -8.69
C THR A 167 -19.81 1.21 -9.94
N GLN A 168 -18.97 2.13 -10.42
CA GLN A 168 -18.06 1.88 -11.54
C GLN A 168 -16.96 0.87 -11.18
N ALA A 169 -16.43 0.92 -9.93
CA ALA A 169 -15.47 -0.08 -9.44
C ALA A 169 -16.11 -1.48 -9.37
N VAL A 170 -17.34 -1.57 -8.89
CA VAL A 170 -18.11 -2.82 -8.90
C VAL A 170 -18.29 -3.33 -10.33
N LYS A 171 -18.69 -2.45 -11.26
CA LYS A 171 -18.86 -2.80 -12.67
C LYS A 171 -17.56 -3.31 -13.28
N LEU A 172 -16.45 -2.62 -13.08
CA LEU A 172 -15.13 -3.01 -13.57
C LEU A 172 -14.75 -4.42 -13.09
N LEU A 173 -14.91 -4.72 -11.79
CA LEU A 173 -14.57 -6.04 -11.25
C LEU A 173 -15.47 -7.14 -11.83
N LEU A 174 -16.78 -6.89 -11.99
CA LEU A 174 -17.70 -7.85 -12.59
C LEU A 174 -17.37 -8.12 -14.05
N GLU A 175 -17.03 -7.08 -14.83
CA GLU A 175 -16.63 -7.19 -16.24
C GLU A 175 -15.27 -7.91 -16.38
N ALA A 176 -14.35 -7.72 -15.43
CA ALA A 176 -13.08 -8.42 -15.38
C ALA A 176 -13.21 -9.88 -14.90
N GLY A 177 -14.41 -10.33 -14.49
CA GLY A 177 -14.69 -11.73 -14.20
C GLY A 177 -14.80 -12.09 -12.70
N ALA A 178 -14.83 -11.11 -11.78
CA ALA A 178 -15.03 -11.37 -10.35
C ALA A 178 -16.27 -12.25 -10.10
N ASP A 179 -16.17 -13.17 -9.15
CA ASP A 179 -17.30 -14.02 -8.78
C ASP A 179 -18.21 -13.34 -7.75
N PRO A 180 -19.42 -12.88 -8.18
CA PRO A 180 -20.35 -12.20 -7.29
C PRO A 180 -21.04 -13.12 -6.27
N THR A 181 -20.84 -14.44 -6.36
CA THR A 181 -21.50 -15.44 -5.49
C THR A 181 -20.69 -15.78 -4.26
N LEU A 182 -19.41 -15.38 -4.23
CA LEU A 182 -18.52 -15.64 -3.08
C LEU A 182 -19.06 -15.02 -1.80
N ARG A 183 -18.77 -15.68 -0.68
CA ARG A 183 -19.14 -15.25 0.66
C ARG A 183 -17.92 -15.22 1.57
N ASN A 184 -17.84 -14.19 2.41
CA ASN A 184 -16.80 -14.10 3.42
C ASN A 184 -17.06 -15.07 4.60
N GLU A 185 -16.19 -15.08 5.61
CA GLU A 185 -16.33 -15.95 6.81
C GLU A 185 -17.63 -15.73 7.59
N LEU A 186 -18.26 -14.55 7.48
CA LEU A 186 -19.54 -14.25 8.08
C LEU A 186 -20.74 -14.65 7.20
N GLY A 187 -20.49 -15.31 6.08
CA GLY A 187 -21.51 -15.70 5.10
C GLY A 187 -22.07 -14.54 4.28
N LEU A 188 -21.42 -13.36 4.30
CA LEU A 188 -21.88 -12.17 3.59
C LEU A 188 -21.34 -12.16 2.16
N SER A 189 -22.21 -11.91 1.19
CA SER A 189 -21.87 -11.68 -0.21
C SER A 189 -21.62 -10.20 -0.51
N ALA A 190 -21.17 -9.91 -1.73
CA ALA A 190 -20.99 -8.53 -2.20
C ALA A 190 -22.31 -7.73 -2.20
N VAL A 191 -23.48 -8.39 -2.33
CA VAL A 191 -24.81 -7.73 -2.23
C VAL A 191 -25.02 -7.20 -0.83
N GLU A 192 -24.79 -8.05 0.21
CA GLU A 192 -24.91 -7.61 1.62
C GLU A 192 -23.92 -6.50 1.97
N PHE A 193 -22.70 -6.54 1.41
CA PHE A 193 -21.72 -5.44 1.56
C PHE A 193 -22.23 -4.13 0.96
N ALA A 194 -22.81 -4.17 -0.26
CA ALA A 194 -23.41 -2.99 -0.90
C ALA A 194 -24.56 -2.40 -0.05
N LEU A 195 -25.43 -3.25 0.47
CA LEU A 195 -26.56 -2.82 1.33
C LEU A 195 -26.05 -2.20 2.63
N ARG A 196 -25.03 -2.76 3.26
CA ARG A 196 -24.39 -2.19 4.47
C ARG A 196 -23.73 -0.84 4.18
N GLY A 197 -23.20 -0.65 2.98
CA GLY A 197 -22.64 0.62 2.51
C GLY A 197 -23.69 1.64 2.08
N ASN A 198 -25.02 1.30 2.18
CA ASN A 198 -26.12 2.10 1.64
C ASN A 198 -25.97 2.42 0.15
N ARG A 199 -25.65 1.38 -0.65
CA ARG A 199 -25.37 1.48 -2.10
C ARG A 199 -26.31 0.58 -2.91
N PRO A 200 -27.59 0.96 -3.03
CA PRO A 200 -28.61 0.14 -3.69
C PRO A 200 -28.29 -0.12 -5.19
N ASP A 201 -27.65 0.84 -5.86
CA ASP A 201 -27.27 0.69 -7.28
C ASP A 201 -26.22 -0.41 -7.46
N ALA A 202 -25.21 -0.45 -6.58
CA ALA A 202 -24.21 -1.51 -6.57
C ALA A 202 -24.85 -2.87 -6.25
N ALA A 203 -25.74 -2.94 -5.25
CA ALA A 203 -26.48 -4.16 -4.92
C ALA A 203 -27.32 -4.67 -6.10
N SER A 204 -27.98 -3.77 -6.82
CA SER A 204 -28.79 -4.10 -8.01
C SER A 204 -27.92 -4.63 -9.15
N LEU A 205 -26.77 -3.99 -9.39
CA LEU A 205 -25.80 -4.40 -10.41
C LEU A 205 -25.25 -5.81 -10.12
N ILE A 206 -24.81 -6.07 -8.88
CA ILE A 206 -24.29 -7.38 -8.46
C ILE A 206 -25.38 -8.43 -8.57
N SER A 207 -26.61 -8.14 -8.12
CA SER A 207 -27.75 -9.06 -8.21
C SER A 207 -28.11 -9.39 -9.67
N ALA A 208 -27.99 -8.43 -10.59
CA ALA A 208 -28.18 -8.67 -12.02
C ALA A 208 -27.09 -9.61 -12.58
N ALA A 209 -25.82 -9.41 -12.19
CA ALA A 209 -24.72 -10.29 -12.58
C ALA A 209 -24.91 -11.72 -12.10
N ILE A 210 -25.37 -11.92 -10.84
CA ILE A 210 -25.70 -13.25 -10.31
C ILE A 210 -26.79 -13.93 -11.13
N ARG A 211 -27.88 -13.21 -11.46
CA ARG A 211 -28.97 -13.77 -12.28
C ARG A 211 -28.50 -14.12 -13.69
N GLY A 212 -27.61 -13.33 -14.27
CA GLY A 212 -27.05 -13.59 -15.60
C GLY A 212 -26.16 -14.84 -15.69
N LYS A 213 -25.54 -15.24 -14.58
CA LYS A 213 -24.73 -16.47 -14.48
C LYS A 213 -25.57 -17.75 -14.24
N GLN A 214 -26.84 -17.62 -13.82
CA GLN A 214 -27.70 -18.78 -13.62
C GLN A 214 -28.07 -19.41 -14.98
N PRO A 215 -28.02 -20.75 -15.13
CA PRO A 215 -28.50 -21.42 -16.33
C PRO A 215 -29.96 -21.03 -16.59
N LYS A 216 -30.26 -20.53 -17.79
CA LYS A 216 -31.63 -20.33 -18.18
C LYS A 216 -32.29 -21.72 -18.23
N GLY A 217 -33.14 -22.02 -17.24
CA GLY A 217 -33.86 -23.30 -17.20
C GLY A 217 -34.57 -23.54 -18.51
N LYS A 218 -34.31 -24.69 -19.12
CA LYS A 218 -35.17 -25.20 -20.20
C LYS A 218 -36.46 -25.69 -19.51
N TRP A 219 -37.54 -24.95 -19.72
CA TRP A 219 -38.90 -25.40 -19.39
C TRP A 219 -39.38 -26.34 -20.50
#